data_39aa64d70d620de57c1f33f8672b7b8a
#
_entry.id   39aa64d70d620de57c1f33f8672b7b8a
#
_cell.length_a   1.000
_cell.length_b   1.000
_cell.length_c   1.000
_cell.angle_alpha   90.00
_cell.angle_beta   90.00
_cell.angle_gamma   90.00
#
_symmetry.space_group_name_H-M   'P 1'
#
loop_
_entity.id
_entity.type
_entity.pdbx_description
1 polymer ?
#
loop_
_entity_poly.entity_id
_entity_poly.type
_entity_poly.pdbx_seq_one_letter_code
_entity_poly.pdbx_strand_id
1 'polypeptide(L)'
;MISSYAMLASVNFLLSSCFWLLCGLCLMSVYTSVSEAQMRLFLQQYDLGEFISLKGIAQGVTNTNYFVTTTQGKFVLTLFEVLRQDELPFYLQLMLHLSENGVACPKPVAQLTGRLDAHIDGKPSCLVTCLHGADVAHPTWQQCHSVGEMLAKMHVAGQSFDVPMQNPRGKAWWTAEIERLLPLMSYVDATLLKDTVAALNAHDDSDLPHGIIHADLFKDNVLIHGDDVAGFIDFYYACQGNFMYDLAIAINDWARTDANQIDTEFEEALLAGYQSVRPLSAAEQAYLPLAQQAACIRFWVSRLLDFHFPPEGELTFTKNPDVFRDLLLKLQ
;
A
#
# COMPACT_ATOMS: atom_id res chain seq x y z
N MET A 1 -25.12 -2.81 69.38
CA MET A 1 -25.80 -2.40 68.14
C MET A 1 -24.84 -2.64 67.01
N ILE A 2 -24.91 -3.85 66.53
CA ILE A 2 -24.08 -4.41 65.48
C ILE A 2 -25.08 -4.91 64.43
N SER A 3 -24.80 -4.76 63.22
CA SER A 3 -25.41 -5.39 62.06
C SER A 3 -25.90 -4.41 61.03
N SER A 4 -25.23 -4.45 59.90
CA SER A 4 -25.75 -4.37 58.52
C SER A 4 -24.65 -3.95 57.53
N TYR A 5 -23.73 -4.86 57.23
CA TYR A 5 -22.88 -4.79 56.05
C TYR A 5 -22.52 -6.22 55.60
N ALA A 6 -23.47 -6.89 55.00
CA ALA A 6 -23.20 -8.15 54.32
C ALA A 6 -24.37 -8.49 53.37
N MET A 7 -24.48 -7.79 52.26
CA MET A 7 -25.31 -8.23 51.12
C MET A 7 -25.15 -7.28 49.93
N LEU A 8 -24.00 -7.30 49.28
CA LEU A 8 -23.79 -6.64 47.95
C LEU A 8 -22.49 -7.15 47.27
N ALA A 9 -22.28 -8.49 47.30
CA ALA A 9 -21.08 -9.08 46.70
C ALA A 9 -21.38 -10.37 45.87
N SER A 10 -22.55 -10.47 45.25
CA SER A 10 -22.91 -11.71 44.51
C SER A 10 -23.71 -11.50 43.24
N VAL A 11 -23.72 -10.31 42.62
CA VAL A 11 -24.42 -10.07 41.34
C VAL A 11 -23.47 -9.68 40.17
N ASN A 12 -22.18 -9.44 40.44
CA ASN A 12 -21.22 -9.00 39.41
C ASN A 12 -20.39 -10.13 38.78
N PHE A 13 -20.76 -11.42 38.93
CA PHE A 13 -19.96 -12.53 38.39
C PHE A 13 -20.66 -13.31 37.24
N LEU A 14 -21.84 -12.88 36.81
CA LEU A 14 -22.60 -13.56 35.74
C LEU A 14 -22.85 -12.72 34.47
N LEU A 15 -22.30 -11.49 34.39
CA LEU A 15 -22.39 -10.64 33.19
C LEU A 15 -21.07 -10.52 32.43
N SER A 16 -19.99 -11.17 32.92
CA SER A 16 -18.68 -11.13 32.24
C SER A 16 -18.45 -12.25 31.23
N SER A 17 -19.34 -13.23 31.12
CA SER A 17 -19.16 -14.42 30.26
C SER A 17 -19.94 -14.35 28.94
N CYS A 18 -20.80 -13.34 28.72
CA CYS A 18 -21.56 -13.17 27.48
C CYS A 18 -21.02 -12.09 26.55
N PHE A 19 -19.95 -11.38 26.92
CA PHE A 19 -19.38 -10.31 26.09
C PHE A 19 -18.27 -10.76 25.13
N TRP A 20 -17.85 -12.05 25.20
CA TRP A 20 -16.78 -12.60 24.37
C TRP A 20 -17.27 -13.43 23.17
N LEU A 21 -18.58 -13.51 22.95
CA LEU A 21 -19.17 -14.34 21.86
C LEU A 21 -19.77 -13.50 20.71
N LEU A 22 -19.63 -12.18 20.73
CA LEU A 22 -20.15 -11.27 19.69
C LEU A 22 -19.04 -10.47 18.95
N CYS A 23 -17.77 -10.78 19.16
CA CYS A 23 -16.66 -10.12 18.49
C CYS A 23 -16.08 -10.97 17.33
N GLY A 24 -16.91 -11.70 16.64
CA GLY A 24 -16.57 -12.51 15.46
C GLY A 24 -17.20 -12.01 14.16
N LEU A 25 -17.72 -10.80 14.10
CA LEU A 25 -18.02 -10.12 12.85
C LEU A 25 -16.70 -9.53 12.33
N CYS A 26 -16.01 -10.33 11.51
CA CYS A 26 -14.97 -9.85 10.61
C CYS A 26 -15.58 -8.70 9.79
N LEU A 27 -15.23 -7.46 10.12
CA LEU A 27 -15.59 -6.28 9.32
C LEU A 27 -14.93 -6.46 7.96
N MET A 28 -15.71 -6.88 6.99
CA MET A 28 -15.26 -7.06 5.62
C MET A 28 -15.19 -5.67 4.96
N SER A 29 -14.03 -5.28 4.44
CA SER A 29 -13.84 -4.08 3.61
C SER A 29 -14.43 -4.29 2.20
N VAL A 30 -15.72 -4.64 2.14
CA VAL A 30 -16.46 -4.73 0.89
C VAL A 30 -17.45 -3.58 0.86
N TYR A 31 -17.04 -2.47 0.26
CA TYR A 31 -17.89 -1.28 0.15
C TYR A 31 -19.00 -1.47 -0.89
N THR A 32 -18.72 -2.20 -1.98
CA THR A 32 -19.66 -2.47 -3.06
C THR A 32 -19.93 -3.97 -3.17
N SER A 33 -21.17 -4.38 -2.94
CA SER A 33 -21.57 -5.78 -3.09
C SER A 33 -21.79 -6.14 -4.54
N VAL A 34 -21.18 -7.24 -5.00
CA VAL A 34 -21.40 -7.83 -6.32
C VAL A 34 -22.10 -9.16 -6.15
N SER A 35 -23.25 -9.36 -6.78
CA SER A 35 -23.97 -10.61 -6.78
C SER A 35 -23.37 -11.61 -7.76
N GLU A 36 -23.59 -12.91 -7.54
CA GLU A 36 -23.17 -13.94 -8.50
C GLU A 36 -23.80 -13.75 -9.89
N ALA A 37 -25.03 -13.26 -9.96
CA ALA A 37 -25.69 -12.98 -11.23
C ALA A 37 -24.99 -11.86 -12.02
N GLN A 38 -24.61 -10.79 -11.35
CA GLN A 38 -23.81 -9.71 -11.95
C GLN A 38 -22.45 -10.23 -12.40
N MET A 39 -21.78 -11.06 -11.56
CA MET A 39 -20.48 -11.62 -11.90
C MET A 39 -20.54 -12.54 -13.11
N ARG A 40 -21.56 -13.39 -13.23
CA ARG A 40 -21.77 -14.24 -14.42
C ARG A 40 -21.97 -13.41 -15.68
N LEU A 41 -22.71 -12.31 -15.60
CA LEU A 41 -22.89 -11.38 -16.73
C LEU A 41 -21.58 -10.67 -17.08
N PHE A 42 -20.86 -10.21 -16.07
CA PHE A 42 -19.56 -9.54 -16.22
C PHE A 42 -18.53 -10.43 -16.93
N LEU A 43 -18.44 -11.71 -16.56
CA LEU A 43 -17.50 -12.66 -17.13
C LEU A 43 -17.79 -13.02 -18.60
N GLN A 44 -18.99 -12.75 -19.13
CA GLN A 44 -19.28 -12.91 -20.55
C GLN A 44 -18.42 -12.02 -21.46
N GLN A 45 -17.82 -10.98 -20.89
CA GLN A 45 -16.90 -10.08 -21.61
C GLN A 45 -15.49 -10.67 -21.77
N TYR A 46 -15.20 -11.83 -21.12
CA TYR A 46 -13.87 -12.43 -21.04
C TYR A 46 -13.90 -13.88 -21.54
N ASP A 47 -12.75 -14.37 -22.00
CA ASP A 47 -12.55 -15.80 -22.29
C ASP A 47 -11.88 -16.48 -21.08
N LEU A 48 -12.64 -16.67 -20.01
CA LEU A 48 -12.16 -17.23 -18.74
C LEU A 48 -12.95 -18.49 -18.30
N GLY A 49 -13.73 -19.06 -19.19
CA GLY A 49 -14.56 -20.20 -18.91
C GLY A 49 -15.77 -19.87 -18.03
N GLU A 50 -16.28 -20.87 -17.30
CA GLU A 50 -17.49 -20.74 -16.51
C GLU A 50 -17.20 -20.25 -15.08
N PHE A 51 -18.08 -19.39 -14.56
CA PHE A 51 -18.04 -18.91 -13.18
C PHE A 51 -18.28 -20.05 -12.18
N ILE A 52 -17.42 -20.16 -11.17
CA ILE A 52 -17.53 -21.12 -10.08
C ILE A 52 -17.91 -20.43 -8.77
N SER A 53 -17.16 -19.41 -8.35
CA SER A 53 -17.41 -18.74 -7.06
C SER A 53 -16.88 -17.30 -7.01
N LEU A 54 -17.49 -16.51 -6.13
CA LEU A 54 -17.11 -15.14 -5.79
C LEU A 54 -16.93 -15.05 -4.27
N LYS A 55 -15.77 -14.53 -3.80
CA LYS A 55 -15.49 -14.35 -2.38
C LYS A 55 -14.86 -13.00 -2.14
N GLY A 56 -15.49 -12.15 -1.29
CA GLY A 56 -14.93 -10.87 -0.87
C GLY A 56 -13.57 -11.02 -0.19
N ILE A 57 -12.67 -10.08 -0.45
CA ILE A 57 -11.37 -9.94 0.20
C ILE A 57 -11.51 -8.88 1.27
N ALA A 58 -11.30 -9.25 2.54
CA ALA A 58 -11.43 -8.34 3.68
C ALA A 58 -10.25 -7.37 3.84
N GLN A 59 -9.13 -7.68 3.20
CA GLN A 59 -7.93 -6.84 3.19
C GLN A 59 -8.04 -5.77 2.10
N GLY A 60 -7.59 -4.56 2.40
CA GLY A 60 -7.67 -3.39 1.50
C GLY A 60 -8.60 -2.32 2.06
N VAL A 61 -8.12 -1.07 2.07
CA VAL A 61 -8.81 0.06 2.73
C VAL A 61 -9.49 0.98 1.70
N THR A 62 -9.06 0.91 0.44
CA THR A 62 -9.43 1.92 -0.58
C THR A 62 -10.37 1.38 -1.65
N ASN A 63 -10.29 0.10 -1.97
CA ASN A 63 -11.03 -0.53 -3.07
C ASN A 63 -11.80 -1.76 -2.60
N THR A 64 -12.88 -2.11 -3.31
CA THR A 64 -13.58 -3.37 -3.09
C THR A 64 -12.95 -4.47 -3.93
N ASN A 65 -12.50 -5.54 -3.28
CA ASN A 65 -11.81 -6.64 -3.94
C ASN A 65 -12.55 -7.98 -3.74
N TYR A 66 -12.56 -8.81 -4.79
CA TYR A 66 -13.12 -10.15 -4.76
C TYR A 66 -12.18 -11.17 -5.39
N PHE A 67 -12.03 -12.33 -4.77
CA PHE A 67 -11.56 -13.51 -5.49
C PHE A 67 -12.69 -14.03 -6.40
N VAL A 68 -12.38 -14.17 -7.66
CA VAL A 68 -13.24 -14.76 -8.69
C VAL A 68 -12.62 -16.08 -9.12
N THR A 69 -13.34 -17.19 -8.95
CA THR A 69 -12.91 -18.50 -9.44
C THR A 69 -13.74 -18.89 -10.66
N THR A 70 -13.05 -19.32 -11.72
CA THR A 70 -13.64 -19.84 -12.94
C THR A 70 -13.06 -21.22 -13.26
N THR A 71 -13.55 -21.86 -14.31
CA THR A 71 -12.98 -23.15 -14.78
C THR A 71 -11.56 -23.01 -15.35
N GLN A 72 -11.10 -21.79 -15.66
CA GLN A 72 -9.76 -21.52 -16.17
C GLN A 72 -8.79 -20.96 -15.13
N GLY A 73 -9.25 -20.70 -13.89
CA GLY A 73 -8.35 -20.25 -12.83
C GLY A 73 -8.98 -19.33 -11.80
N LYS A 74 -8.09 -18.73 -11.00
CA LYS A 74 -8.46 -17.79 -9.95
C LYS A 74 -7.96 -16.40 -10.31
N PHE A 75 -8.81 -15.41 -10.16
CA PHE A 75 -8.59 -14.00 -10.51
C PHE A 75 -8.96 -13.10 -9.33
N VAL A 76 -8.54 -11.84 -9.41
CA VAL A 76 -8.98 -10.78 -8.49
C VAL A 76 -9.75 -9.75 -9.30
N LEU A 77 -11.00 -9.51 -8.90
CA LEU A 77 -11.80 -8.38 -9.36
C LEU A 77 -11.57 -7.22 -8.39
N THR A 78 -11.20 -6.07 -8.91
CA THR A 78 -11.11 -4.81 -8.16
C THR A 78 -12.17 -3.83 -8.67
N LEU A 79 -12.97 -3.29 -7.75
CA LEU A 79 -13.85 -2.15 -8.01
C LEU A 79 -13.23 -0.92 -7.34
N PHE A 80 -13.04 0.13 -8.12
CA PHE A 80 -12.41 1.36 -7.65
C PHE A 80 -13.46 2.29 -7.06
N GLU A 81 -13.31 2.59 -5.77
CA GLU A 81 -14.24 3.45 -5.05
C GLU A 81 -13.90 4.94 -5.21
N VAL A 82 -12.62 5.26 -5.38
CA VAL A 82 -12.10 6.64 -5.43
C VAL A 82 -11.38 6.94 -6.74
N LEU A 83 -10.68 5.96 -7.33
CA LEU A 83 -9.89 6.16 -8.54
C LEU A 83 -10.78 6.56 -9.72
N ARG A 84 -10.37 7.59 -10.44
CA ARG A 84 -11.10 8.08 -11.60
C ARG A 84 -10.91 7.18 -12.82
N GLN A 85 -11.94 7.15 -13.66
CA GLN A 85 -11.92 6.34 -14.89
C GLN A 85 -10.78 6.71 -15.86
N ASP A 86 -10.39 7.97 -15.90
CA ASP A 86 -9.33 8.48 -16.78
C ASP A 86 -7.91 8.15 -16.27
N GLU A 87 -7.74 7.82 -15.00
CA GLU A 87 -6.48 7.40 -14.40
C GLU A 87 -6.23 5.89 -14.52
N LEU A 88 -7.28 5.08 -14.50
CA LEU A 88 -7.21 3.63 -14.49
C LEU A 88 -6.39 3.01 -15.64
N PRO A 89 -6.48 3.50 -16.90
CA PRO A 89 -5.70 2.94 -18.00
C PRO A 89 -4.18 2.98 -17.78
N PHE A 90 -3.65 4.00 -17.11
CA PHE A 90 -2.22 4.07 -16.76
C PHE A 90 -1.79 2.86 -15.92
N TYR A 91 -2.48 2.58 -14.83
CA TYR A 91 -2.14 1.49 -13.90
C TYR A 91 -2.27 0.11 -14.54
N LEU A 92 -3.32 -0.10 -15.35
CA LEU A 92 -3.51 -1.36 -16.05
C LEU A 92 -2.45 -1.60 -17.13
N GLN A 93 -2.09 -0.57 -17.90
CA GLN A 93 -1.01 -0.65 -18.90
C GLN A 93 0.33 -0.86 -18.22
N LEU A 94 0.58 -0.20 -17.08
CA LEU A 94 1.81 -0.38 -16.31
C LEU A 94 1.93 -1.82 -15.79
N MET A 95 0.91 -2.36 -15.14
CA MET A 95 0.93 -3.75 -14.64
C MET A 95 1.11 -4.75 -15.79
N LEU A 96 0.47 -4.53 -16.92
CA LEU A 96 0.64 -5.37 -18.12
C LEU A 96 2.10 -5.32 -18.58
N HIS A 97 2.65 -4.11 -18.77
CA HIS A 97 4.04 -3.88 -19.18
C HIS A 97 5.03 -4.55 -18.23
N LEU A 98 4.90 -4.33 -16.91
CA LEU A 98 5.78 -4.90 -15.90
C LEU A 98 5.73 -6.43 -15.90
N SER A 99 4.53 -7.02 -15.97
CA SER A 99 4.36 -8.48 -16.01
C SER A 99 4.96 -9.11 -17.26
N GLU A 100 4.91 -8.43 -18.41
CA GLU A 100 5.49 -8.88 -19.68
C GLU A 100 7.02 -8.71 -19.71
N ASN A 101 7.58 -7.86 -18.84
CA ASN A 101 9.01 -7.67 -18.65
C ASN A 101 9.57 -8.41 -17.42
N GLY A 102 8.86 -9.43 -16.93
CA GLY A 102 9.36 -10.36 -15.92
C GLY A 102 9.27 -9.87 -14.47
N VAL A 103 8.56 -8.79 -14.21
CA VAL A 103 8.22 -8.36 -12.85
C VAL A 103 7.02 -9.16 -12.35
N ALA A 104 7.16 -9.79 -11.20
CA ALA A 104 6.04 -10.50 -10.58
C ALA A 104 5.02 -9.49 -10.04
N CYS A 105 3.91 -9.34 -10.77
CA CYS A 105 2.78 -8.50 -10.39
C CYS A 105 1.47 -9.04 -10.99
N PRO A 106 0.28 -8.62 -10.52
CA PRO A 106 -0.98 -9.02 -11.11
C PRO A 106 -1.05 -8.58 -12.57
N LYS A 107 -1.26 -9.54 -13.49
CA LYS A 107 -1.43 -9.22 -14.91
C LYS A 107 -2.90 -8.91 -15.20
N PRO A 108 -3.24 -7.71 -15.74
CA PRO A 108 -4.59 -7.41 -16.17
C PRO A 108 -5.08 -8.38 -17.24
N VAL A 109 -6.33 -8.80 -17.11
CA VAL A 109 -6.99 -9.70 -18.07
C VAL A 109 -7.75 -8.86 -19.08
N ALA A 110 -7.41 -9.04 -20.35
CA ALA A 110 -8.11 -8.34 -21.42
C ALA A 110 -9.51 -8.93 -21.65
N GLN A 111 -10.48 -8.06 -21.89
CA GLN A 111 -11.78 -8.45 -22.42
C GLN A 111 -11.64 -9.00 -23.86
N LEU A 112 -12.69 -9.62 -24.38
CA LEU A 112 -12.80 -10.05 -25.79
C LEU A 112 -12.64 -8.90 -26.78
N THR A 113 -12.90 -7.66 -26.35
CA THR A 113 -12.68 -6.43 -27.11
C THR A 113 -11.25 -5.91 -27.06
N GLY A 114 -10.36 -6.51 -26.25
CA GLY A 114 -9.01 -6.06 -25.98
C GLY A 114 -8.87 -4.99 -24.90
N ARG A 115 -9.97 -4.51 -24.31
CA ARG A 115 -9.93 -3.53 -23.19
C ARG A 115 -9.48 -4.22 -21.92
N LEU A 116 -8.73 -3.49 -21.06
CA LEU A 116 -8.28 -3.96 -19.74
C LEU A 116 -9.21 -3.46 -18.63
N ASP A 117 -9.82 -2.29 -18.81
CA ASP A 117 -10.78 -1.68 -17.89
C ASP A 117 -12.19 -2.16 -18.16
N ALA A 118 -13.01 -2.17 -17.13
CA ALA A 118 -14.42 -2.55 -17.17
C ALA A 118 -15.25 -1.71 -16.20
N HIS A 119 -16.56 -1.97 -16.11
CA HIS A 119 -17.47 -1.34 -15.15
C HIS A 119 -18.41 -2.35 -14.55
N ILE A 120 -18.68 -2.19 -13.26
CA ILE A 120 -19.78 -2.86 -12.56
C ILE A 120 -20.61 -1.77 -11.85
N ASP A 121 -21.89 -1.68 -12.15
CA ASP A 121 -22.83 -0.68 -11.60
C ASP A 121 -22.30 0.77 -11.73
N GLY A 122 -21.64 1.07 -12.86
CA GLY A 122 -21.09 2.39 -13.15
C GLY A 122 -19.75 2.69 -12.49
N LYS A 123 -19.22 1.78 -11.63
CA LYS A 123 -17.91 1.93 -11.02
C LYS A 123 -16.81 1.36 -11.91
N PRO A 124 -15.68 2.07 -12.06
CA PRO A 124 -14.52 1.53 -12.74
C PRO A 124 -14.07 0.21 -12.08
N SER A 125 -13.70 -0.77 -12.88
CA SER A 125 -13.28 -2.07 -12.40
C SER A 125 -12.26 -2.71 -13.33
N CYS A 126 -11.52 -3.67 -12.82
CA CYS A 126 -10.64 -4.52 -13.62
C CYS A 126 -10.58 -5.95 -13.07
N LEU A 127 -10.21 -6.87 -13.92
CA LEU A 127 -9.90 -8.24 -13.55
C LEU A 127 -8.40 -8.48 -13.76
N VAL A 128 -7.73 -9.02 -12.73
CA VAL A 128 -6.29 -9.34 -12.80
C VAL A 128 -6.03 -10.77 -12.38
N THR A 129 -4.89 -11.34 -12.79
CA THR A 129 -4.46 -12.65 -12.32
C THR A 129 -4.26 -12.67 -10.81
N CYS A 130 -4.64 -13.78 -10.15
CA CYS A 130 -4.40 -13.97 -8.73
C CYS A 130 -2.97 -14.52 -8.52
N LEU A 131 -2.15 -13.78 -7.79
CA LEU A 131 -0.82 -14.25 -7.38
C LEU A 131 -0.92 -15.24 -6.22
N HIS A 132 0.13 -16.04 -6.05
CA HIS A 132 0.31 -16.92 -4.89
C HIS A 132 1.19 -16.23 -3.85
N GLY A 133 1.05 -16.61 -2.57
CA GLY A 133 1.81 -16.03 -1.47
C GLY A 133 0.92 -15.32 -0.47
N ALA A 134 1.55 -14.76 0.55
CA ALA A 134 0.90 -13.97 1.60
C ALA A 134 1.81 -12.80 2.02
N ASP A 135 1.22 -11.77 2.58
CA ASP A 135 1.94 -10.71 3.28
C ASP A 135 2.62 -11.24 4.55
N VAL A 136 3.67 -10.57 4.99
CA VAL A 136 4.44 -10.94 6.19
C VAL A 136 4.50 -9.75 7.16
N ALA A 137 4.17 -10.01 8.43
CA ALA A 137 4.26 -8.99 9.47
C ALA A 137 5.70 -8.77 9.94
N HIS A 138 6.47 -9.86 10.06
CA HIS A 138 7.85 -9.86 10.53
C HIS A 138 8.71 -10.55 9.46
N PRO A 139 9.31 -9.79 8.54
CA PRO A 139 10.13 -10.35 7.46
C PRO A 139 11.45 -10.93 7.99
N THR A 140 12.03 -11.84 7.21
CA THR A 140 13.42 -12.29 7.38
C THR A 140 14.36 -11.40 6.55
N TRP A 141 15.67 -11.47 6.82
CA TRP A 141 16.64 -10.73 6.01
C TRP A 141 16.68 -11.24 4.56
N GLN A 142 16.42 -12.54 4.32
CA GLN A 142 16.31 -13.11 2.97
C GLN A 142 15.13 -12.50 2.21
N GLN A 143 13.99 -12.34 2.88
CA GLN A 143 12.81 -11.71 2.29
C GLN A 143 13.08 -10.22 1.98
N CYS A 144 13.76 -9.49 2.87
CA CYS A 144 14.18 -8.11 2.59
C CYS A 144 15.11 -8.04 1.36
N HIS A 145 16.07 -8.96 1.24
CA HIS A 145 16.94 -9.05 0.07
C HIS A 145 16.13 -9.30 -1.21
N SER A 146 15.18 -10.26 -1.18
CA SER A 146 14.30 -10.57 -2.33
C SER A 146 13.42 -9.39 -2.72
N VAL A 147 12.93 -8.61 -1.75
CA VAL A 147 12.16 -7.38 -2.01
C VAL A 147 13.03 -6.33 -2.71
N GLY A 148 14.26 -6.11 -2.24
CA GLY A 148 15.20 -5.20 -2.89
C GLY A 148 15.49 -5.60 -4.33
N GLU A 149 15.76 -6.89 -4.57
CA GLU A 149 16.01 -7.43 -5.90
C GLU A 149 14.81 -7.21 -6.84
N MET A 150 13.59 -7.52 -6.39
CA MET A 150 12.38 -7.36 -7.19
C MET A 150 12.07 -5.88 -7.46
N LEU A 151 12.29 -4.98 -6.48
CA LEU A 151 12.12 -3.55 -6.67
C LEU A 151 13.08 -3.00 -7.73
N ALA A 152 14.34 -3.42 -7.71
CA ALA A 152 15.29 -3.04 -8.76
C ALA A 152 14.88 -3.56 -10.15
N LYS A 153 14.38 -4.81 -10.24
CA LYS A 153 13.82 -5.34 -11.50
C LYS A 153 12.64 -4.51 -12.00
N MET A 154 11.75 -4.10 -11.10
CA MET A 154 10.62 -3.23 -11.43
C MET A 154 11.08 -1.87 -11.95
N HIS A 155 12.06 -1.23 -11.29
CA HIS A 155 12.61 0.04 -11.75
C HIS A 155 13.28 -0.08 -13.13
N VAL A 156 14.03 -1.16 -13.38
CA VAL A 156 14.66 -1.41 -14.69
C VAL A 156 13.61 -1.67 -15.76
N ALA A 157 12.63 -2.52 -15.51
CA ALA A 157 11.54 -2.81 -16.45
C ALA A 157 10.72 -1.55 -16.75
N GLY A 158 10.46 -0.72 -15.73
CA GLY A 158 9.70 0.53 -15.87
C GLY A 158 10.37 1.61 -16.71
N GLN A 159 11.69 1.51 -17.01
CA GLN A 159 12.39 2.50 -17.84
C GLN A 159 11.89 2.53 -19.29
N SER A 160 11.33 1.43 -19.80
CA SER A 160 10.75 1.35 -21.13
C SER A 160 9.25 1.65 -21.20
N PHE A 161 8.66 2.10 -20.08
CA PHE A 161 7.25 2.49 -20.01
C PHE A 161 7.11 4.01 -20.12
N ASP A 162 6.68 4.49 -21.29
CA ASP A 162 6.70 5.91 -21.65
C ASP A 162 5.40 6.68 -21.33
N VAL A 163 4.42 6.05 -20.67
CA VAL A 163 3.18 6.74 -20.32
C VAL A 163 3.42 7.61 -19.07
N PRO A 164 3.20 8.95 -19.16
CA PRO A 164 3.48 9.84 -18.06
C PRO A 164 2.41 9.74 -16.94
N MET A 165 2.87 9.76 -15.68
CA MET A 165 2.03 9.94 -14.50
C MET A 165 2.82 10.74 -13.47
N GLN A 166 2.35 11.94 -13.15
CA GLN A 166 2.97 12.74 -12.10
C GLN A 166 2.73 12.10 -10.74
N ASN A 167 3.71 12.26 -9.83
CA ASN A 167 3.55 11.78 -8.45
C ASN A 167 2.44 12.58 -7.73
N PRO A 168 1.28 11.95 -7.43
CA PRO A 168 0.17 12.64 -6.79
C PRO A 168 0.42 12.95 -5.30
N ARG A 169 1.49 12.40 -4.72
CA ARG A 169 1.88 12.53 -3.32
C ARG A 169 3.32 13.05 -3.14
N GLY A 170 3.87 13.72 -4.17
CA GLY A 170 5.22 14.27 -4.19
C GLY A 170 5.35 15.63 -3.50
N LYS A 171 6.48 16.31 -3.73
CA LYS A 171 6.86 17.61 -3.10
C LYS A 171 5.75 18.67 -3.18
N ALA A 172 5.10 18.82 -4.33
CA ALA A 172 4.03 19.79 -4.52
C ALA A 172 2.81 19.50 -3.63
N TRP A 173 2.45 18.20 -3.49
CA TRP A 173 1.31 17.79 -2.71
C TRP A 173 1.54 18.04 -1.20
N TRP A 174 2.62 17.53 -0.60
CA TRP A 174 2.82 17.73 0.83
C TRP A 174 3.02 19.21 1.18
N THR A 175 3.64 20.01 0.30
CA THR A 175 3.79 21.45 0.50
C THR A 175 2.42 22.15 0.57
N ALA A 176 1.45 21.73 -0.24
CA ALA A 176 0.10 22.26 -0.20
C ALA A 176 -0.69 21.78 1.03
N GLU A 177 -0.56 20.52 1.40
CA GLU A 177 -1.35 19.93 2.48
C GLU A 177 -0.88 20.33 3.88
N ILE A 178 0.41 20.63 4.07
CA ILE A 178 0.91 21.06 5.38
C ILE A 178 0.23 22.35 5.87
N GLU A 179 -0.14 23.27 4.99
CA GLU A 179 -0.85 24.50 5.37
C GLU A 179 -2.20 24.23 6.05
N ARG A 180 -2.85 23.15 5.67
CA ARG A 180 -4.12 22.68 6.26
C ARG A 180 -3.93 21.99 7.61
N LEU A 181 -2.76 21.35 7.80
CA LEU A 181 -2.46 20.55 8.97
C LEU A 181 -1.84 21.35 10.11
N LEU A 182 -0.99 22.35 9.79
CA LEU A 182 -0.28 23.15 10.79
C LEU A 182 -1.16 23.71 11.92
N PRO A 183 -2.37 24.25 11.65
CA PRO A 183 -3.25 24.78 12.69
C PRO A 183 -3.79 23.71 13.66
N LEU A 184 -3.73 22.42 13.27
CA LEU A 184 -4.27 21.28 14.01
C LEU A 184 -3.19 20.54 14.82
N MET A 185 -1.93 20.89 14.67
CA MET A 185 -0.78 20.22 15.24
C MET A 185 -0.27 20.91 16.52
N SER A 186 0.47 20.16 17.35
CA SER A 186 1.28 20.76 18.40
C SER A 186 2.35 21.66 17.81
N TYR A 187 2.82 22.65 18.59
CA TYR A 187 3.90 23.54 18.14
C TYR A 187 5.17 22.75 17.76
N VAL A 188 5.49 21.70 18.52
CA VAL A 188 6.69 20.87 18.28
C VAL A 188 6.56 20.11 16.96
N ASP A 189 5.43 19.44 16.73
CA ASP A 189 5.19 18.66 15.51
C ASP A 189 5.07 19.57 14.28
N ALA A 190 4.42 20.73 14.43
CA ALA A 190 4.32 21.73 13.36
C ALA A 190 5.71 22.27 12.96
N THR A 191 6.59 22.51 13.92
CA THR A 191 7.97 22.94 13.67
C THR A 191 8.76 21.83 12.97
N LEU A 192 8.71 20.60 13.48
CA LEU A 192 9.37 19.46 12.87
C LEU A 192 8.93 19.27 11.40
N LEU A 193 7.62 19.30 11.15
CA LEU A 193 7.05 19.14 9.81
C LEU A 193 7.53 20.24 8.86
N LYS A 194 7.44 21.51 9.29
CA LYS A 194 7.86 22.67 8.47
C LYS A 194 9.34 22.64 8.14
N ASP A 195 10.18 22.40 9.14
CA ASP A 195 11.64 22.45 8.97
C ASP A 195 12.10 21.29 8.07
N THR A 196 11.55 20.10 8.25
CA THR A 196 11.86 18.96 7.38
C THR A 196 11.40 19.19 5.95
N VAL A 197 10.17 19.68 5.74
CA VAL A 197 9.67 19.97 4.38
C VAL A 197 10.48 21.10 3.73
N ALA A 198 10.90 22.12 4.47
CA ALA A 198 11.77 23.17 3.94
C ALA A 198 13.11 22.60 3.49
N ALA A 199 13.74 21.72 4.27
CA ALA A 199 14.99 21.06 3.91
C ALA A 199 14.84 20.18 2.67
N LEU A 200 13.76 19.37 2.59
CA LEU A 200 13.46 18.54 1.44
C LEU A 200 13.21 19.34 0.16
N ASN A 201 12.51 20.47 0.26
CA ASN A 201 12.22 21.33 -0.88
C ASN A 201 13.46 22.11 -1.36
N ALA A 202 14.41 22.41 -0.45
CA ALA A 202 15.66 23.07 -0.81
C ALA A 202 16.64 22.12 -1.53
N HIS A 203 16.48 20.80 -1.41
CA HIS A 203 17.32 19.83 -2.08
C HIS A 203 16.86 19.58 -3.51
N ASP A 204 17.76 19.75 -4.48
CA ASP A 204 17.53 19.40 -5.88
C ASP A 204 17.94 17.93 -6.10
N ASP A 205 16.98 17.10 -6.47
CA ASP A 205 17.15 15.68 -6.77
C ASP A 205 16.95 15.38 -8.27
N SER A 206 16.90 16.40 -9.12
CA SER A 206 16.65 16.26 -10.57
C SER A 206 17.74 15.47 -11.31
N ASP A 207 18.98 15.49 -10.81
CA ASP A 207 20.10 14.75 -11.39
C ASP A 207 20.12 13.25 -10.97
N LEU A 208 19.29 12.84 -10.02
CA LEU A 208 19.21 11.45 -9.60
C LEU A 208 18.34 10.65 -10.57
N PRO A 209 18.60 9.33 -10.73
CA PRO A 209 17.80 8.49 -11.61
C PRO A 209 16.32 8.47 -11.25
N HIS A 210 15.48 8.69 -12.25
CA HIS A 210 14.03 8.71 -12.17
C HIS A 210 13.41 7.70 -13.13
N GLY A 211 12.21 7.27 -12.82
CA GLY A 211 11.41 6.37 -13.66
C GLY A 211 10.12 5.99 -12.96
N ILE A 212 9.55 4.86 -13.36
CA ILE A 212 8.37 4.31 -12.69
C ILE A 212 8.75 3.82 -11.30
N ILE A 213 7.99 4.27 -10.29
CA ILE A 213 8.08 3.84 -8.90
C ILE A 213 6.73 3.28 -8.44
N HIS A 214 6.75 2.40 -7.44
CA HIS A 214 5.54 1.87 -6.81
C HIS A 214 4.88 2.91 -5.88
N ALA A 215 5.71 3.66 -5.16
CA ALA A 215 5.35 4.74 -4.22
C ALA A 215 4.50 4.32 -3.00
N ASP A 216 4.28 3.00 -2.79
CA ASP A 216 3.53 2.46 -1.65
C ASP A 216 3.96 1.03 -1.29
N LEU A 217 5.27 0.70 -1.42
CA LEU A 217 5.77 -0.69 -1.28
C LEU A 217 5.97 -1.08 0.18
N PHE A 218 4.87 -1.17 0.91
CA PHE A 218 4.80 -1.72 2.27
C PHE A 218 4.72 -3.24 2.27
N LYS A 219 4.88 -3.84 3.45
CA LYS A 219 4.77 -5.30 3.67
C LYS A 219 3.43 -5.87 3.22
N ASP A 220 2.34 -5.13 3.42
CA ASP A 220 0.97 -5.50 3.00
C ASP A 220 0.76 -5.44 1.48
N ASN A 221 1.69 -4.82 0.72
CA ASN A 221 1.68 -4.75 -0.74
C ASN A 221 2.68 -5.71 -1.43
N VAL A 222 3.28 -6.62 -0.67
CA VAL A 222 4.20 -7.64 -1.19
C VAL A 222 3.76 -9.03 -0.75
N LEU A 223 3.54 -9.91 -1.71
CA LEU A 223 3.26 -11.31 -1.44
C LEU A 223 4.58 -12.11 -1.42
N ILE A 224 4.77 -12.88 -0.36
CA ILE A 224 5.95 -13.72 -0.14
C ILE A 224 5.55 -15.20 -0.24
N HIS A 225 6.42 -16.00 -0.83
CA HIS A 225 6.35 -17.47 -0.83
C HIS A 225 7.72 -18.04 -0.43
N GLY A 226 7.82 -18.58 0.78
CA GLY A 226 9.11 -18.94 1.39
C GLY A 226 9.95 -17.68 1.65
N ASP A 227 11.13 -17.62 1.06
CA ASP A 227 12.03 -16.46 1.15
C ASP A 227 11.92 -15.52 -0.07
N ASP A 228 11.15 -15.90 -1.07
CA ASP A 228 11.07 -15.18 -2.35
C ASP A 228 9.83 -14.30 -2.46
N VAL A 229 9.98 -13.16 -3.15
CA VAL A 229 8.85 -12.33 -3.57
C VAL A 229 8.04 -13.08 -4.64
N ALA A 230 6.77 -13.39 -4.31
CA ALA A 230 5.80 -13.95 -5.24
C ALA A 230 5.16 -12.87 -6.11
N GLY A 231 5.18 -11.62 -5.67
CA GLY A 231 4.81 -10.45 -6.45
C GLY A 231 4.44 -9.23 -5.64
N PHE A 232 4.53 -8.07 -6.29
CA PHE A 232 4.04 -6.79 -5.79
C PHE A 232 2.58 -6.60 -6.20
N ILE A 233 1.77 -6.00 -5.33
CA ILE A 233 0.35 -5.71 -5.55
C ILE A 233 0.06 -4.23 -5.24
N ASP A 234 -1.11 -3.75 -5.58
CA ASP A 234 -1.59 -2.38 -5.28
C ASP A 234 -0.76 -1.25 -5.93
N PHE A 235 -0.64 -1.30 -7.26
CA PHE A 235 0.08 -0.30 -8.06
C PHE A 235 -0.65 1.05 -8.22
N TYR A 236 -1.74 1.30 -7.50
CA TYR A 236 -2.61 2.48 -7.73
C TYR A 236 -2.04 3.80 -7.15
N TYR A 237 -0.83 3.77 -6.61
CA TYR A 237 0.01 4.93 -6.32
C TYR A 237 1.23 5.04 -7.24
N ALA A 238 1.44 4.06 -8.13
CA ALA A 238 2.58 4.07 -9.03
C ALA A 238 2.59 5.32 -9.91
N CYS A 239 3.77 5.88 -10.09
CA CYS A 239 3.96 7.14 -10.81
C CYS A 239 5.41 7.27 -11.28
N GLN A 240 5.73 8.37 -11.94
CA GLN A 240 7.12 8.73 -12.18
C GLN A 240 7.71 9.42 -10.94
N GLY A 241 8.89 8.97 -10.53
CA GLY A 241 9.57 9.51 -9.36
C GLY A 241 11.03 9.07 -9.26
N ASN A 242 11.69 9.56 -8.22
CA ASN A 242 13.06 9.21 -7.90
C ASN A 242 13.12 7.77 -7.34
N PHE A 243 14.01 6.93 -7.87
CA PHE A 243 14.15 5.54 -7.41
C PHE A 243 14.56 5.42 -5.94
N MET A 244 15.36 6.36 -5.44
CA MET A 244 15.76 6.36 -4.03
C MET A 244 14.59 6.64 -3.10
N TYR A 245 13.60 7.42 -3.54
CA TYR A 245 12.38 7.65 -2.77
C TYR A 245 11.57 6.37 -2.61
N ASP A 246 11.43 5.57 -3.66
CA ASP A 246 10.70 4.29 -3.63
C ASP A 246 11.44 3.25 -2.77
N LEU A 247 12.77 3.17 -2.93
CA LEU A 247 13.62 2.33 -2.11
C LEU A 247 13.54 2.70 -0.62
N ALA A 248 13.51 4.00 -0.30
CA ALA A 248 13.37 4.50 1.06
C ALA A 248 11.99 4.18 1.67
N ILE A 249 10.91 4.19 0.89
CA ILE A 249 9.58 3.73 1.34
C ILE A 249 9.65 2.27 1.77
N ALA A 250 10.26 1.41 0.94
CA ALA A 250 10.43 0.00 1.26
C ALA A 250 11.29 -0.19 2.52
N ILE A 251 12.45 0.46 2.62
CA ILE A 251 13.34 0.39 3.81
C ILE A 251 12.59 0.80 5.07
N ASN A 252 11.89 1.94 5.05
CA ASN A 252 11.19 2.49 6.21
C ASN A 252 10.07 1.59 6.74
N ASP A 253 9.60 0.62 5.98
CA ASP A 253 8.64 -0.36 6.46
C ASP A 253 9.26 -1.75 6.67
N TRP A 254 10.03 -2.26 5.70
CA TRP A 254 10.57 -3.61 5.73
C TRP A 254 11.70 -3.79 6.76
N ALA A 255 12.55 -2.78 6.93
CA ALA A 255 13.63 -2.79 7.93
C ALA A 255 13.20 -2.20 9.29
N ARG A 256 11.92 -1.86 9.47
CA ARG A 256 11.45 -1.23 10.70
C ARG A 256 11.12 -2.26 11.77
N THR A 257 11.73 -2.10 12.95
CA THR A 257 11.48 -2.91 14.14
C THR A 257 10.20 -2.51 14.88
N ASP A 258 9.76 -3.34 15.83
CA ASP A 258 8.64 -3.00 16.74
C ASP A 258 8.93 -1.77 17.61
N ALA A 259 10.22 -1.47 17.87
CA ALA A 259 10.65 -0.25 18.55
C ALA A 259 10.62 0.99 17.64
N ASN A 260 10.09 0.86 16.41
CA ASN A 260 10.01 1.90 15.40
C ASN A 260 11.38 2.51 15.04
N GLN A 261 12.39 1.65 14.85
CA GLN A 261 13.75 1.99 14.42
C GLN A 261 14.09 1.18 13.18
N ILE A 262 14.98 1.69 12.35
CA ILE A 262 15.53 0.92 11.23
C ILE A 262 16.53 -0.10 11.78
N ASP A 263 16.34 -1.34 11.42
CA ASP A 263 17.28 -2.43 11.66
C ASP A 263 18.31 -2.44 10.52
N THR A 264 19.57 -2.23 10.87
CA THR A 264 20.66 -2.10 9.90
C THR A 264 20.87 -3.37 9.08
N GLU A 265 20.69 -4.56 9.68
CA GLU A 265 20.85 -5.83 8.96
C GLU A 265 19.79 -6.00 7.87
N PHE A 266 18.53 -5.64 8.17
CA PHE A 266 17.44 -5.70 7.19
C PHE A 266 17.56 -4.61 6.12
N GLU A 267 18.00 -3.40 6.49
CA GLU A 267 18.29 -2.34 5.53
C GLU A 267 19.41 -2.74 4.57
N GLU A 268 20.54 -3.26 5.09
CA GLU A 268 21.66 -3.75 4.29
C GLU A 268 21.26 -4.90 3.37
N ALA A 269 20.42 -5.83 3.86
CA ALA A 269 19.90 -6.92 3.04
C ALA A 269 19.06 -6.41 1.87
N LEU A 270 18.15 -5.46 2.10
CA LEU A 270 17.32 -4.86 1.05
C LEU A 270 18.17 -4.09 0.04
N LEU A 271 19.14 -3.30 0.51
CA LEU A 271 20.08 -2.57 -0.34
C LEU A 271 20.97 -3.54 -1.16
N ALA A 272 21.42 -4.64 -0.57
CA ALA A 272 22.20 -5.65 -1.27
C ALA A 272 21.39 -6.34 -2.38
N GLY A 273 20.13 -6.69 -2.10
CA GLY A 273 19.19 -7.23 -3.08
C GLY A 273 18.97 -6.25 -4.23
N TYR A 274 18.70 -4.99 -3.93
CA TYR A 274 18.53 -3.96 -4.94
C TYR A 274 19.76 -3.80 -5.83
N GLN A 275 20.95 -3.69 -5.21
CA GLN A 275 22.21 -3.49 -5.92
C GLN A 275 22.67 -4.72 -6.71
N SER A 276 22.15 -5.91 -6.42
CA SER A 276 22.42 -7.11 -7.22
C SER A 276 21.90 -7.00 -8.66
N VAL A 277 20.88 -6.15 -8.89
CA VAL A 277 20.26 -5.90 -10.20
C VAL A 277 20.62 -4.52 -10.73
N ARG A 278 20.55 -3.50 -9.89
CA ARG A 278 20.81 -2.10 -10.24
C ARG A 278 21.76 -1.47 -9.23
N PRO A 279 23.06 -1.32 -9.58
CA PRO A 279 24.03 -0.65 -8.71
C PRO A 279 23.63 0.80 -8.41
N LEU A 280 23.79 1.22 -7.16
CA LEU A 280 23.57 2.60 -6.73
C LEU A 280 24.84 3.43 -6.94
N SER A 281 24.70 4.61 -7.54
CA SER A 281 25.77 5.59 -7.61
C SER A 281 26.09 6.18 -6.22
N ALA A 282 27.25 6.80 -6.08
CA ALA A 282 27.61 7.50 -4.83
C ALA A 282 26.62 8.62 -4.47
N ALA A 283 26.06 9.31 -5.47
CA ALA A 283 25.04 10.35 -5.27
C ALA A 283 23.74 9.77 -4.72
N GLU A 284 23.29 8.63 -5.24
CA GLU A 284 22.10 7.93 -4.74
C GLU A 284 22.28 7.46 -3.29
N GLN A 285 23.44 6.87 -2.99
CA GLN A 285 23.76 6.42 -1.63
C GLN A 285 23.80 7.60 -0.64
N ALA A 286 24.37 8.72 -1.03
CA ALA A 286 24.41 9.95 -0.21
C ALA A 286 22.99 10.55 0.00
N TYR A 287 22.08 10.36 -0.95
CA TYR A 287 20.71 10.86 -0.88
C TYR A 287 19.78 9.99 -0.03
N LEU A 288 20.11 8.72 0.24
CA LEU A 288 19.25 7.78 0.94
C LEU A 288 18.67 8.31 2.26
N PRO A 289 19.45 8.92 3.18
CA PRO A 289 18.89 9.47 4.43
C PRO A 289 17.80 10.52 4.19
N LEU A 290 17.98 11.37 3.19
CA LEU A 290 17.01 12.40 2.85
C LEU A 290 15.76 11.79 2.19
N ALA A 291 15.93 10.75 1.38
CA ALA A 291 14.82 9.99 0.80
C ALA A 291 13.98 9.29 1.88
N GLN A 292 14.60 8.72 2.93
CA GLN A 292 13.90 8.12 4.07
C GLN A 292 13.07 9.17 4.83
N GLN A 293 13.61 10.38 5.03
CA GLN A 293 12.85 11.49 5.63
C GLN A 293 11.68 11.92 4.72
N ALA A 294 11.87 12.00 3.41
CA ALA A 294 10.82 12.33 2.45
C ALA A 294 9.68 11.29 2.48
N ALA A 295 10.03 9.99 2.56
CA ALA A 295 9.07 8.92 2.74
C ALA A 295 8.28 9.07 4.06
N CYS A 296 8.96 9.39 5.17
CA CYS A 296 8.28 9.68 6.45
C CYS A 296 7.30 10.83 6.32
N ILE A 297 7.69 11.95 5.71
CA ILE A 297 6.82 13.12 5.51
C ILE A 297 5.57 12.74 4.71
N ARG A 298 5.73 12.02 3.60
CA ARG A 298 4.60 11.60 2.76
C ARG A 298 3.56 10.83 3.58
N PHE A 299 4.00 9.84 4.36
CA PHE A 299 3.07 8.98 5.11
C PHE A 299 2.57 9.64 6.40
N TRP A 300 3.37 10.47 7.04
CA TRP A 300 2.90 11.27 8.18
C TRP A 300 1.80 12.24 7.76
N VAL A 301 2.02 13.02 6.70
CA VAL A 301 1.01 13.93 6.13
C VAL A 301 -0.25 13.20 5.71
N SER A 302 -0.14 12.07 4.98
CA SER A 302 -1.31 11.28 4.57
C SER A 302 -2.15 10.84 5.77
N ARG A 303 -1.49 10.25 6.80
CA ARG A 303 -2.21 9.75 7.97
C ARG A 303 -2.81 10.86 8.83
N LEU A 304 -2.17 12.04 8.89
CA LEU A 304 -2.76 13.22 9.53
C LEU A 304 -4.00 13.70 8.79
N LEU A 305 -3.98 13.69 7.46
CA LEU A 305 -5.17 14.04 6.66
C LEU A 305 -6.31 13.05 6.91
N ASP A 306 -6.04 11.75 6.88
CA ASP A 306 -7.04 10.71 7.17
C ASP A 306 -7.59 10.83 8.59
N PHE A 307 -6.74 11.22 9.56
CA PHE A 307 -7.14 11.40 10.95
C PHE A 307 -8.02 12.64 11.17
N HIS A 308 -7.66 13.79 10.56
CA HIS A 308 -8.36 15.05 10.76
C HIS A 308 -9.52 15.27 9.78
N PHE A 309 -9.45 14.65 8.61
CA PHE A 309 -10.43 14.78 7.53
C PHE A 309 -10.81 13.40 6.98
N PRO A 310 -11.38 12.52 7.82
CA PRO A 310 -11.73 11.16 7.38
C PRO A 310 -12.72 11.25 6.20
N PRO A 311 -12.56 10.38 5.18
CA PRO A 311 -13.52 10.30 4.09
C PRO A 311 -14.92 9.95 4.62
N GLU A 312 -15.95 10.49 4.01
CA GLU A 312 -17.33 10.16 4.33
C GLU A 312 -17.60 8.69 3.97
N GLY A 313 -17.99 7.87 4.95
CA GLY A 313 -18.29 6.45 4.79
C GLY A 313 -17.97 5.63 6.05
N GLU A 314 -18.23 4.33 6.00
CA GLU A 314 -18.04 3.42 7.14
C GLU A 314 -16.58 3.39 7.62
N LEU A 315 -16.43 3.22 8.94
CA LEU A 315 -15.21 3.09 9.77
C LEU A 315 -13.94 2.69 9.01
N THR A 316 -13.24 3.66 8.46
CA THR A 316 -11.86 3.48 8.04
C THR A 316 -10.97 3.40 9.29
N PHE A 317 -10.24 2.31 9.46
CA PHE A 317 -9.16 2.24 10.45
C PHE A 317 -8.09 3.25 10.05
N THR A 318 -8.09 4.41 10.68
CA THR A 318 -7.02 5.39 10.50
C THR A 318 -5.74 4.82 11.09
N LYS A 319 -4.75 4.57 10.25
CA LYS A 319 -3.40 4.15 10.69
C LYS A 319 -2.81 5.28 11.55
N ASN A 320 -2.17 4.95 12.67
CA ASN A 320 -1.58 5.95 13.59
C ASN A 320 -0.56 6.84 12.85
N PRO A 321 -0.75 8.18 12.83
CA PRO A 321 0.17 9.11 12.18
C PRO A 321 1.53 9.19 12.87
N ASP A 322 1.58 8.99 14.21
CA ASP A 322 2.80 9.14 15.00
C ASP A 322 3.92 8.16 14.62
N VAL A 323 3.57 7.04 14.01
CA VAL A 323 4.57 6.05 13.57
C VAL A 323 5.64 6.67 12.67
N PHE A 324 5.23 7.46 11.66
CA PHE A 324 6.18 8.09 10.75
C PHE A 324 6.78 9.37 11.28
N ARG A 325 6.10 10.10 12.18
CA ARG A 325 6.69 11.19 12.96
C ARG A 325 7.86 10.67 13.81
N ASP A 326 7.62 9.63 14.58
CA ASP A 326 8.60 9.07 15.52
C ASP A 326 9.78 8.41 14.79
N LEU A 327 9.52 7.80 13.61
CA LEU A 327 10.60 7.31 12.75
C LEU A 327 11.43 8.47 12.20
N LEU A 328 10.79 9.55 11.72
CA LEU A 328 11.46 10.75 11.23
C LEU A 328 12.41 11.35 12.28
N LEU A 329 11.97 11.44 13.56
CA LEU A 329 12.81 11.92 14.66
C LEU A 329 14.05 11.06 14.91
N LYS A 330 14.02 9.78 14.54
CA LYS A 330 15.16 8.86 14.69
C LYS A 330 16.10 8.87 13.49
N LEU A 331 15.64 9.39 12.35
CA LEU A 331 16.40 9.52 11.11
C LEU A 331 17.12 10.89 11.00
N GLN A 332 16.85 11.82 11.91
CA GLN A 332 17.55 13.12 12.04
C GLN A 332 18.76 13.01 12.97
#